data_5e948b63e3a73185e1b3ac78a0ffe78b
#
_entry.id   5e948b63e3a73185e1b3ac78a0ffe78b
#
_cell.length_a   1.000
_cell.length_b   1.000
_cell.length_c   1.000
_cell.angle_alpha   90.00
_cell.angle_beta   90.00
_cell.angle_gamma   90.00
#
_symmetry.space_group_name_H-M   'P 1'
#
loop_
_entity.id
_entity.type
_entity.pdbx_description
1 polymer ?
#
loop_
_entity_poly.entity_id
_entity_poly.type
_entity_poly.pdbx_seq_one_letter_code
_entity_poly.pdbx_strand_id
1 'polypeptide(L)'
;MQRFSRRAFICNTAIGLPALGLVPSLLAKDKDDLNRFQIGIQEYTFNRWLASGKLDHLDYPALAKEKLGITHIEYWNRPFKGKHTDKAYVGELVKRTTGEGMKNVLILVDARNQLDSRDAKARTRAIDEHKAWVDCAAQLGCKAIRVNCRSGGDREENLDNAARGLGVLCDYAKGTKVKIVIEPHGGHSQYPDWLLEAMKRINRPNAGL
;
A
#
# COMPACT_ATOMS: atom_id res chain seq x y z
N MET A 1 22.59 14.61 -33.16
CA MET A 1 22.13 13.32 -32.61
C MET A 1 20.63 13.38 -32.42
N GLN A 2 19.86 12.81 -33.36
CA GLN A 2 18.39 12.78 -33.27
C GLN A 2 17.99 11.66 -32.31
N ARG A 3 17.17 12.00 -31.30
CA ARG A 3 16.59 11.03 -30.39
C ARG A 3 15.42 10.31 -31.08
N PHE A 4 15.59 9.05 -31.41
CA PHE A 4 14.49 8.20 -31.88
C PHE A 4 13.51 7.93 -30.74
N SER A 5 12.23 8.28 -30.93
CA SER A 5 11.19 7.94 -29.99
C SER A 5 10.75 6.49 -30.17
N ARG A 6 10.33 5.81 -29.08
CA ARG A 6 9.86 4.41 -29.13
C ARG A 6 8.66 4.20 -30.08
N ARG A 7 7.92 5.25 -30.41
CA ARG A 7 6.83 5.23 -31.40
C ARG A 7 7.34 5.12 -32.85
N ALA A 8 8.50 5.69 -33.17
CA ALA A 8 9.07 5.62 -34.51
C ALA A 8 9.61 4.22 -34.85
N PHE A 9 10.02 3.43 -33.84
CA PHE A 9 10.51 2.07 -34.04
C PHE A 9 9.39 1.10 -34.48
N ILE A 10 8.18 1.29 -33.98
CA ILE A 10 7.04 0.40 -34.28
C ILE A 10 6.49 0.67 -35.69
N CYS A 11 6.60 1.90 -36.21
CA CYS A 11 6.10 2.24 -37.55
C CYS A 11 7.01 1.83 -38.71
N ASN A 12 8.32 1.62 -38.48
CA ASN A 12 9.28 1.35 -39.56
C ASN A 12 9.53 -0.14 -39.87
N THR A 13 8.91 -1.06 -39.09
CA THR A 13 9.01 -2.51 -39.37
C THR A 13 7.86 -3.09 -40.21
N ALA A 14 6.98 -2.24 -40.71
CA ALA A 14 5.76 -2.68 -41.43
C ALA A 14 5.85 -2.58 -42.96
N ILE A 15 7.05 -2.51 -43.56
CA ILE A 15 7.20 -2.52 -45.02
C ILE A 15 7.94 -3.78 -45.45
N GLY A 16 7.17 -4.76 -45.95
CA GLY A 16 7.66 -5.83 -46.80
C GLY A 16 7.38 -7.26 -46.35
N LEU A 17 6.13 -7.71 -46.40
CA LEU A 17 5.82 -9.12 -46.60
C LEU A 17 4.50 -9.24 -47.40
N PRO A 18 4.42 -10.15 -48.43
CA PRO A 18 3.25 -10.27 -49.28
C PRO A 18 2.07 -10.90 -48.54
N ALA A 19 0.88 -10.47 -48.92
CA ALA A 19 -0.42 -10.92 -48.42
C ALA A 19 -0.58 -12.43 -48.47
N LEU A 20 -0.55 -13.08 -47.35
CA LEU A 20 -1.23 -14.34 -47.11
C LEU A 20 -2.24 -14.07 -45.99
N GLY A 21 -3.49 -14.02 -46.39
CA GLY A 21 -4.63 -13.86 -45.50
C GLY A 21 -4.67 -14.98 -44.47
N LEU A 22 -4.42 -14.61 -43.21
CA LEU A 22 -4.79 -15.32 -41.97
C LEU A 22 -4.04 -14.69 -40.78
N VAL A 23 -4.32 -13.44 -40.45
CA VAL A 23 -4.01 -12.92 -39.11
C VAL A 23 -4.99 -11.84 -38.67
N PRO A 24 -6.28 -12.12 -38.42
CA PRO A 24 -7.08 -11.28 -37.55
C PRO A 24 -7.15 -11.79 -36.11
N SER A 25 -6.67 -13.01 -35.79
CA SER A 25 -6.94 -13.61 -34.48
C SER A 25 -5.86 -13.43 -33.42
N LEU A 26 -4.66 -12.96 -33.79
CA LEU A 26 -3.58 -12.77 -32.83
C LEU A 26 -3.59 -11.39 -32.14
N LEU A 27 -4.28 -10.39 -32.70
CA LEU A 27 -4.40 -9.05 -32.10
C LEU A 27 -5.68 -8.87 -31.26
N ALA A 28 -6.59 -9.83 -31.29
CA ALA A 28 -7.85 -9.77 -30.52
C ALA A 28 -7.76 -10.40 -29.11
N LYS A 29 -6.65 -11.07 -28.80
CA LYS A 29 -6.47 -11.77 -27.52
C LYS A 29 -5.96 -10.90 -26.38
N ASP A 30 -5.47 -9.70 -26.65
CA ASP A 30 -4.79 -8.87 -25.65
C ASP A 30 -5.69 -7.88 -24.88
N LYS A 31 -6.94 -7.69 -25.29
CA LYS A 31 -7.85 -6.80 -24.55
C LYS A 31 -8.35 -7.42 -23.25
N ASP A 32 -8.52 -8.75 -23.20
CA ASP A 32 -8.95 -9.45 -21.99
C ASP A 32 -7.80 -9.66 -21.00
N ASP A 33 -6.53 -9.68 -21.45
CA ASP A 33 -5.36 -9.87 -20.60
C ASP A 33 -5.00 -8.59 -19.82
N LEU A 34 -5.35 -7.41 -20.29
CA LEU A 34 -5.15 -6.14 -19.57
C LEU A 34 -6.08 -5.99 -18.36
N ASN A 35 -7.21 -6.68 -18.33
CA ASN A 35 -8.12 -6.75 -17.19
C ASN A 35 -7.64 -7.68 -16.06
N ARG A 36 -6.51 -8.39 -16.28
CA ARG A 36 -5.94 -9.34 -15.31
C ARG A 36 -5.27 -8.64 -14.12
N PHE A 37 -4.81 -7.42 -14.30
CA PHE A 37 -4.16 -6.64 -13.24
C PHE A 37 -5.07 -5.51 -12.77
N GLN A 38 -5.30 -5.46 -11.46
CA GLN A 38 -5.97 -4.32 -10.83
C GLN A 38 -4.92 -3.28 -10.45
N ILE A 39 -5.04 -2.10 -11.02
CA ILE A 39 -4.13 -0.99 -10.74
C ILE A 39 -4.72 -0.16 -9.61
N GLY A 40 -3.93 0.06 -8.57
CA GLY A 40 -4.24 0.95 -7.47
C GLY A 40 -3.35 2.19 -7.46
N ILE A 41 -3.79 3.22 -6.74
CA ILE A 41 -2.97 4.42 -6.50
C ILE A 41 -2.87 4.68 -5.01
N GLN A 42 -1.67 5.06 -4.58
CA GLN A 42 -1.42 5.45 -3.21
C GLN A 42 -1.56 6.95 -3.03
N GLU A 43 -2.20 7.36 -1.96
CA GLU A 43 -2.47 8.76 -1.61
C GLU A 43 -1.19 9.60 -1.48
N TYR A 44 -0.06 8.98 -1.08
CA TYR A 44 1.24 9.66 -1.02
C TYR A 44 1.67 10.28 -2.37
N THR A 45 1.16 9.77 -3.49
CA THR A 45 1.37 10.37 -4.82
C THR A 45 0.97 11.85 -4.84
N PHE A 46 -0.02 12.22 -4.05
CA PHE A 46 -0.54 13.59 -3.93
C PHE A 46 -0.06 14.31 -2.68
N ASN A 47 1.03 13.84 -2.03
CA ASN A 47 1.51 14.36 -0.76
C ASN A 47 1.68 15.89 -0.73
N ARG A 48 2.18 16.49 -1.83
CA ARG A 48 2.36 17.95 -1.94
C ARG A 48 1.03 18.70 -2.01
N TRP A 49 0.03 18.15 -2.67
CA TRP A 49 -1.30 18.77 -2.78
C TRP A 49 -2.06 18.68 -1.45
N LEU A 50 -1.96 17.54 -0.78
CA LEU A 50 -2.52 17.33 0.56
C LEU A 50 -1.85 18.25 1.60
N ALA A 51 -0.54 18.38 1.56
CA ALA A 51 0.20 19.25 2.47
C ALA A 51 -0.10 20.73 2.27
N SER A 52 -0.29 21.17 1.01
CA SER A 52 -0.61 22.57 0.68
C SER A 52 -2.11 22.92 0.79
N GLY A 53 -2.97 21.93 1.07
CA GLY A 53 -4.43 22.14 1.07
C GLY A 53 -5.06 22.24 -0.30
N LYS A 54 -4.30 22.00 -1.39
CA LYS A 54 -4.84 21.97 -2.76
C LYS A 54 -5.77 20.77 -2.99
N LEU A 55 -5.60 19.71 -2.22
CA LEU A 55 -6.44 18.52 -2.18
C LEU A 55 -6.91 18.30 -0.75
N ASP A 56 -8.20 18.21 -0.53
CA ASP A 56 -8.75 17.70 0.72
C ASP A 56 -8.68 16.17 0.76
N HIS A 57 -8.40 15.61 1.93
CA HIS A 57 -8.32 14.17 2.11
C HIS A 57 -9.61 13.45 1.72
N LEU A 58 -10.76 14.05 2.03
CA LEU A 58 -12.07 13.48 1.68
C LEU A 58 -12.34 13.49 0.16
N ASP A 59 -11.66 14.34 -0.61
CA ASP A 59 -11.82 14.43 -2.06
C ASP A 59 -10.85 13.54 -2.85
N TYR A 60 -9.90 12.90 -2.16
CA TYR A 60 -8.93 12.00 -2.78
C TYR A 60 -9.58 10.85 -3.57
N PRO A 61 -10.63 10.16 -3.07
CA PRO A 61 -11.31 9.12 -3.85
C PRO A 61 -11.85 9.62 -5.19
N ALA A 62 -12.58 10.73 -5.18
CA ALA A 62 -13.13 11.32 -6.40
C ALA A 62 -12.03 11.73 -7.40
N LEU A 63 -10.95 12.35 -6.91
CA LEU A 63 -9.80 12.70 -7.74
C LEU A 63 -9.19 11.47 -8.44
N ALA A 64 -8.97 10.37 -7.70
CA ALA A 64 -8.38 9.15 -8.23
C ALA A 64 -9.24 8.56 -9.36
N LYS A 65 -10.55 8.55 -9.18
CA LYS A 65 -11.49 8.03 -10.18
C LYS A 65 -11.63 8.96 -11.38
N GLU A 66 -11.94 10.23 -11.16
CA GLU A 66 -12.26 11.19 -12.24
C GLU A 66 -11.06 11.52 -13.12
N LYS A 67 -9.88 11.72 -12.51
CA LYS A 67 -8.69 12.15 -13.25
C LYS A 67 -7.83 11.00 -13.76
N LEU A 68 -7.89 9.84 -13.10
CA LEU A 68 -7.00 8.72 -13.42
C LEU A 68 -7.74 7.44 -13.82
N GLY A 69 -9.07 7.38 -13.64
CA GLY A 69 -9.86 6.18 -13.92
C GLY A 69 -9.54 4.99 -12.98
N ILE A 70 -8.90 5.26 -11.83
CA ILE A 70 -8.45 4.24 -10.89
C ILE A 70 -9.52 4.04 -9.83
N THR A 71 -9.86 2.77 -9.56
CA THR A 71 -10.90 2.39 -8.59
C THR A 71 -10.36 1.69 -7.35
N HIS A 72 -9.07 1.41 -7.28
CA HIS A 72 -8.41 0.83 -6.11
C HIS A 72 -7.48 1.87 -5.49
N ILE A 73 -7.70 2.22 -4.23
CA ILE A 73 -6.97 3.28 -3.55
C ILE A 73 -6.33 2.80 -2.27
N GLU A 74 -5.17 3.38 -1.98
CA GLU A 74 -4.42 3.18 -0.76
C GLU A 74 -4.27 4.51 -0.04
N TYR A 75 -4.50 4.50 1.25
CA TYR A 75 -4.41 5.70 2.09
C TYR A 75 -3.02 5.88 2.68
N TRP A 76 -2.74 7.10 3.09
CA TRP A 76 -1.59 7.48 3.89
C TRP A 76 -2.04 8.04 5.24
N ASN A 77 -1.37 7.69 6.32
CA ASN A 77 -1.82 8.06 7.66
C ASN A 77 -1.82 9.58 7.94
N ARG A 78 -0.91 10.36 7.33
CA ARG A 78 -0.79 11.78 7.65
C ARG A 78 -1.99 12.65 7.26
N PRO A 79 -2.66 12.48 6.10
CA PRO A 79 -3.83 13.25 5.75
C PRO A 79 -5.00 13.13 6.72
N PHE A 80 -5.08 12.05 7.48
CA PHE A 80 -6.11 11.90 8.51
C PHE A 80 -6.01 12.95 9.64
N LYS A 81 -4.84 13.54 9.87
CA LYS A 81 -4.62 14.59 10.89
C LYS A 81 -5.18 14.22 12.27
N GLY A 82 -4.99 12.96 12.68
CA GLY A 82 -5.48 12.42 13.95
C GLY A 82 -6.93 11.92 13.94
N LYS A 83 -7.68 12.11 12.85
CA LYS A 83 -9.10 11.72 12.77
C LYS A 83 -9.32 10.23 12.44
N HIS A 84 -8.29 9.43 12.43
CA HIS A 84 -8.40 7.98 12.16
C HIS A 84 -9.20 7.22 13.23
N THR A 85 -9.35 7.78 14.44
CA THR A 85 -10.22 7.25 15.51
C THR A 85 -11.60 7.86 15.52
N ASP A 86 -11.88 8.87 14.72
CA ASP A 86 -13.18 9.49 14.54
C ASP A 86 -14.04 8.64 13.60
N LYS A 87 -14.96 7.88 14.16
CA LYS A 87 -15.83 6.97 13.40
C LYS A 87 -16.69 7.68 12.36
N ALA A 88 -17.10 8.92 12.61
CA ALA A 88 -17.90 9.70 11.68
C ALA A 88 -17.06 10.13 10.47
N TYR A 89 -15.84 10.59 10.71
CA TYR A 89 -14.91 10.97 9.66
C TYR A 89 -14.52 9.78 8.78
N VAL A 90 -14.18 8.64 9.40
CA VAL A 90 -13.85 7.41 8.66
C VAL A 90 -15.10 6.90 7.91
N GLY A 91 -16.29 7.01 8.52
CA GLY A 91 -17.55 6.68 7.86
C GLY A 91 -17.84 7.54 6.62
N GLU A 92 -17.48 8.82 6.64
CA GLU A 92 -17.61 9.69 5.46
C GLU A 92 -16.66 9.25 4.32
N LEU A 93 -15.42 8.84 4.62
CA LEU A 93 -14.53 8.25 3.61
C LEU A 93 -15.12 6.97 3.01
N VAL A 94 -15.67 6.08 3.84
CA VAL A 94 -16.36 4.86 3.37
C VAL A 94 -17.50 5.22 2.44
N LYS A 95 -18.36 6.18 2.82
CA LYS A 95 -19.49 6.63 2.01
C LYS A 95 -19.02 7.16 0.63
N ARG A 96 -17.98 7.99 0.59
CA ARG A 96 -17.42 8.54 -0.65
C ARG A 96 -16.86 7.45 -1.54
N THR A 97 -16.05 6.55 -0.99
CA THR A 97 -15.48 5.44 -1.78
C THR A 97 -16.54 4.48 -2.31
N THR A 98 -17.55 4.15 -1.48
CA THR A 98 -18.66 3.28 -1.90
C THR A 98 -19.50 3.96 -2.98
N GLY A 99 -19.82 5.25 -2.82
CA GLY A 99 -20.58 6.03 -3.80
C GLY A 99 -19.90 6.10 -5.16
N GLU A 100 -18.57 6.11 -5.17
CA GLU A 100 -17.76 6.09 -6.39
C GLU A 100 -17.46 4.67 -6.93
N GLY A 101 -17.96 3.61 -6.28
CA GLY A 101 -17.67 2.22 -6.66
C GLY A 101 -16.20 1.83 -6.49
N MET A 102 -15.50 2.46 -5.54
CA MET A 102 -14.08 2.25 -5.31
C MET A 102 -13.82 1.19 -4.24
N LYS A 103 -12.62 0.69 -4.21
CA LYS A 103 -12.13 -0.27 -3.20
C LYS A 103 -10.96 0.32 -2.43
N ASN A 104 -11.10 0.32 -1.10
CA ASN A 104 -10.03 0.64 -0.17
C ASN A 104 -9.13 -0.57 -0.01
N VAL A 105 -7.83 -0.43 -0.29
CA VAL A 105 -6.88 -1.57 -0.34
C VAL A 105 -6.10 -1.66 0.96
N LEU A 106 -5.38 -0.60 1.33
CA LEU A 106 -4.57 -0.55 2.53
C LEU A 106 -4.40 0.89 3.06
N ILE A 107 -3.90 1.00 4.30
CA ILE A 107 -3.37 2.25 4.85
C ILE A 107 -1.86 2.10 5.03
N LEU A 108 -1.09 3.02 4.44
CA LEU A 108 0.32 3.23 4.73
C LEU A 108 0.45 3.96 6.05
N VAL A 109 1.01 3.30 7.07
CA VAL A 109 1.24 3.86 8.40
C VAL A 109 2.71 4.23 8.56
N ASP A 110 3.04 5.49 8.30
CA ASP A 110 4.37 6.05 8.52
C ASP A 110 4.43 6.68 9.92
N ALA A 111 4.50 5.85 10.93
CA ALA A 111 4.54 6.25 12.33
C ALA A 111 5.95 6.64 12.78
N ARG A 112 6.01 7.54 13.77
CA ARG A 112 7.28 7.94 14.40
C ARG A 112 7.85 6.83 15.27
N ASN A 113 7.00 6.18 16.08
CA ASN A 113 7.38 5.07 16.94
C ASN A 113 7.47 3.78 16.12
N GLN A 114 8.52 2.99 16.37
CA GLN A 114 8.82 1.81 15.58
C GLN A 114 8.43 0.53 16.33
N LEU A 115 7.80 -0.40 15.61
CA LEU A 115 7.37 -1.70 16.14
C LEU A 115 8.56 -2.62 16.51
N ASP A 116 9.72 -2.37 15.93
CA ASP A 116 10.99 -3.05 16.17
C ASP A 116 11.91 -2.27 17.14
N SER A 117 11.38 -1.29 17.89
CA SER A 117 12.18 -0.49 18.83
C SER A 117 12.83 -1.36 19.90
N ARG A 118 14.13 -1.10 20.19
CA ARG A 118 14.88 -1.68 21.29
C ARG A 118 14.28 -1.28 22.64
N ASP A 119 13.84 -0.03 22.80
CA ASP A 119 13.13 0.43 23.98
C ASP A 119 11.73 -0.22 24.06
N ALA A 120 11.53 -1.05 25.07
CA ALA A 120 10.27 -1.77 25.27
C ALA A 120 9.08 -0.83 25.47
N LYS A 121 9.27 0.32 26.15
CA LYS A 121 8.20 1.32 26.34
C LYS A 121 7.84 2.01 25.01
N ALA A 122 8.84 2.35 24.19
CA ALA A 122 8.60 2.92 22.87
C ALA A 122 7.92 1.90 21.95
N ARG A 123 8.32 0.63 22.02
CA ARG A 123 7.68 -0.46 21.27
C ARG A 123 6.22 -0.66 21.69
N THR A 124 5.91 -0.62 22.99
CA THR A 124 4.51 -0.69 23.46
C THR A 124 3.69 0.48 22.93
N ARG A 125 4.21 1.71 23.00
CA ARG A 125 3.52 2.88 22.41
C ARG A 125 3.28 2.70 20.91
N ALA A 126 4.29 2.19 20.19
CA ALA A 126 4.14 1.91 18.76
C ALA A 126 3.01 0.91 18.50
N ILE A 127 2.94 -0.17 19.27
CA ILE A 127 1.88 -1.17 19.15
C ILE A 127 0.51 -0.52 19.37
N ASP A 128 0.34 0.28 20.41
CA ASP A 128 -0.95 0.91 20.73
C ASP A 128 -1.37 1.93 19.66
N GLU A 129 -0.42 2.72 19.13
CA GLU A 129 -0.68 3.60 18.00
C GLU A 129 -1.14 2.81 16.74
N HIS A 130 -0.51 1.68 16.46
CA HIS A 130 -0.84 0.89 15.28
C HIS A 130 -2.17 0.11 15.43
N LYS A 131 -2.58 -0.25 16.65
CA LYS A 131 -3.92 -0.84 16.89
C LYS A 131 -5.04 0.09 16.41
N ALA A 132 -4.94 1.39 16.69
CA ALA A 132 -5.92 2.36 16.20
C ALA A 132 -5.97 2.42 14.66
N TRP A 133 -4.84 2.19 13.98
CA TRP A 133 -4.81 2.10 12.51
C TRP A 133 -5.39 0.78 11.99
N VAL A 134 -5.24 -0.33 12.73
CA VAL A 134 -5.94 -1.59 12.41
C VAL A 134 -7.44 -1.38 12.45
N ASP A 135 -7.96 -0.71 13.49
CA ASP A 135 -9.40 -0.42 13.64
C ASP A 135 -9.91 0.49 12.52
N CYS A 136 -9.15 1.54 12.20
CA CYS A 136 -9.46 2.43 11.08
C CYS A 136 -9.51 1.67 9.74
N ALA A 137 -8.51 0.81 9.48
CA ALA A 137 -8.44 -0.01 8.27
C ALA A 137 -9.62 -0.99 8.18
N ALA A 138 -10.00 -1.59 9.30
CA ALA A 138 -11.16 -2.48 9.39
C ALA A 138 -12.46 -1.73 9.06
N GLN A 139 -12.66 -0.52 9.61
CA GLN A 139 -13.82 0.33 9.32
C GLN A 139 -13.86 0.77 7.85
N LEU A 140 -12.71 1.14 7.25
CA LEU A 140 -12.59 1.48 5.84
C LEU A 140 -12.80 0.30 4.90
N GLY A 141 -12.75 -0.95 5.41
CA GLY A 141 -12.79 -2.16 4.60
C GLY A 141 -11.46 -2.46 3.88
N CYS A 142 -10.36 -1.85 4.34
CA CYS A 142 -9.01 -2.17 3.87
C CYS A 142 -8.62 -3.60 4.25
N LYS A 143 -7.78 -4.22 3.41
CA LYS A 143 -7.30 -5.59 3.64
C LYS A 143 -5.99 -5.65 4.42
N ALA A 144 -5.30 -4.53 4.56
CA ALA A 144 -4.01 -4.45 5.24
C ALA A 144 -3.74 -3.05 5.80
N ILE A 145 -2.87 -2.98 6.78
CA ILE A 145 -2.04 -1.81 7.04
C ILE A 145 -0.60 -2.13 6.68
N ARG A 146 0.10 -1.20 6.06
CA ARG A 146 1.53 -1.30 5.80
C ARG A 146 2.29 -0.55 6.88
N VAL A 147 3.23 -1.21 7.52
CA VAL A 147 4.01 -0.70 8.64
C VAL A 147 5.50 -0.72 8.35
N ASN A 148 6.26 0.08 9.10
CA ASN A 148 7.70 0.15 9.00
C ASN A 148 8.38 -0.54 10.18
N CYS A 149 9.58 -1.14 9.93
CA CYS A 149 10.55 -1.59 10.90
C CYS A 149 11.89 -0.96 10.51
N ARG A 150 12.19 0.23 11.06
CA ARG A 150 13.35 1.05 10.66
C ARG A 150 14.36 1.25 11.78
N SER A 151 14.19 0.55 12.90
CA SER A 151 15.17 0.63 13.99
C SER A 151 16.51 0.04 13.56
N GLY A 152 17.57 0.60 14.06
CA GLY A 152 18.93 0.10 13.89
C GLY A 152 19.35 -0.74 15.09
N GLY A 153 20.69 -0.90 15.25
CA GLY A 153 21.32 -1.62 16.35
C GLY A 153 21.73 -3.03 15.97
N ASP A 154 21.88 -3.90 16.94
CA ASP A 154 22.22 -5.30 16.71
C ASP A 154 21.12 -5.98 15.90
N ARG A 155 21.52 -6.78 14.91
CA ARG A 155 20.61 -7.40 13.95
C ARG A 155 19.73 -8.47 14.61
N GLU A 156 20.28 -9.29 15.47
CA GLU A 156 19.54 -10.39 16.12
C GLU A 156 18.55 -9.81 17.15
N GLU A 157 19.01 -8.84 17.97
CA GLU A 157 18.11 -8.13 18.87
C GLU A 157 16.98 -7.42 18.14
N ASN A 158 17.25 -6.82 16.98
CA ASN A 158 16.25 -6.13 16.17
C ASN A 158 15.22 -7.11 15.59
N LEU A 159 15.64 -8.28 15.10
CA LEU A 159 14.75 -9.36 14.67
C LEU A 159 13.79 -9.81 15.78
N ASP A 160 14.32 -10.01 17.00
CA ASP A 160 13.49 -10.39 18.15
C ASP A 160 12.50 -9.29 18.53
N ASN A 161 12.94 -8.04 18.51
CA ASN A 161 12.06 -6.90 18.80
C ASN A 161 10.96 -6.74 17.75
N ALA A 162 11.29 -6.91 16.48
CA ALA A 162 10.33 -6.91 15.38
C ALA A 162 9.31 -8.03 15.54
N ALA A 163 9.77 -9.26 15.83
CA ALA A 163 8.89 -10.40 16.04
C ALA A 163 7.92 -10.18 17.22
N ARG A 164 8.40 -9.60 18.33
CA ARG A 164 7.55 -9.25 19.47
C ARG A 164 6.53 -8.17 19.13
N GLY A 165 6.97 -7.03 18.55
CA GLY A 165 6.07 -5.92 18.26
C GLY A 165 5.02 -6.27 17.22
N LEU A 166 5.45 -6.86 16.11
CA LEU A 166 4.55 -7.27 15.03
C LEU A 166 3.67 -8.46 15.42
N GLY A 167 4.19 -9.41 16.21
CA GLY A 167 3.42 -10.55 16.71
C GLY A 167 2.22 -10.09 17.54
N VAL A 168 2.42 -9.14 18.48
CA VAL A 168 1.34 -8.57 19.27
C VAL A 168 0.33 -7.82 18.39
N LEU A 169 0.79 -7.07 17.41
CA LEU A 169 -0.10 -6.35 16.49
C LEU A 169 -0.89 -7.32 15.59
N CYS A 170 -0.26 -8.38 15.10
CA CYS A 170 -0.93 -9.44 14.34
C CYS A 170 -1.97 -10.16 15.19
N ASP A 171 -1.65 -10.45 16.45
CA ASP A 171 -2.61 -11.08 17.38
C ASP A 171 -3.82 -10.18 17.66
N TYR A 172 -3.62 -8.87 17.80
CA TYR A 172 -4.72 -7.90 17.90
C TYR A 172 -5.59 -7.90 16.65
N ALA A 173 -4.97 -7.93 15.48
CA ALA A 173 -5.68 -7.87 14.19
C ALA A 173 -6.43 -9.17 13.84
N LYS A 174 -6.26 -10.28 14.56
CA LYS A 174 -6.94 -11.58 14.29
C LYS A 174 -8.46 -11.49 14.21
N GLY A 175 -9.07 -10.63 15.03
CA GLY A 175 -10.52 -10.39 15.03
C GLY A 175 -11.03 -9.58 13.87
N THR A 176 -10.14 -9.02 13.05
CA THR A 176 -10.43 -8.23 11.87
C THR A 176 -10.00 -9.01 10.61
N LYS A 177 -10.31 -8.49 9.43
CA LYS A 177 -9.80 -9.05 8.16
C LYS A 177 -8.52 -8.35 7.70
N VAL A 178 -7.90 -7.54 8.58
CA VAL A 178 -6.74 -6.70 8.26
C VAL A 178 -5.44 -7.49 8.46
N LYS A 179 -4.60 -7.49 7.43
CA LYS A 179 -3.24 -8.03 7.50
C LYS A 179 -2.25 -6.95 7.93
N ILE A 180 -1.15 -7.35 8.54
CA ILE A 180 -0.04 -6.48 8.89
C ILE A 180 1.09 -6.78 7.90
N VAL A 181 1.40 -5.82 7.02
CA VAL A 181 2.45 -5.99 6.01
C VAL A 181 3.63 -5.07 6.29
N ILE A 182 4.84 -5.60 6.20
CA ILE A 182 6.08 -4.85 6.43
C ILE A 182 6.58 -4.32 5.10
N GLU A 183 6.93 -3.04 5.05
CA GLU A 183 7.62 -2.48 3.90
C GLU A 183 9.13 -2.60 4.03
N PRO A 184 9.84 -3.02 2.96
CA PRO A 184 11.29 -2.84 2.83
C PRO A 184 11.62 -1.34 2.74
N HIS A 185 11.88 -0.68 3.87
CA HIS A 185 11.97 0.79 3.87
C HIS A 185 13.31 1.35 4.36
N GLY A 186 13.89 0.79 5.38
CA GLY A 186 15.15 1.30 5.95
C GLY A 186 15.56 0.54 7.21
N GLY A 187 16.70 0.87 7.81
CA GLY A 187 17.28 0.05 8.85
C GLY A 187 17.56 -1.36 8.36
N HIS A 188 17.30 -2.36 9.18
CA HIS A 188 17.49 -3.75 8.76
C HIS A 188 16.43 -4.23 7.76
N SER A 189 15.23 -3.64 7.73
CA SER A 189 14.15 -4.06 6.84
C SER A 189 14.42 -3.80 5.35
N GLN A 190 15.47 -3.06 5.00
CA GLN A 190 15.90 -2.92 3.60
C GLN A 190 16.56 -4.19 3.02
N TYR A 191 16.94 -5.14 3.88
CA TYR A 191 17.62 -6.36 3.48
C TYR A 191 16.64 -7.54 3.39
N PRO A 192 16.53 -8.21 2.21
CA PRO A 192 15.58 -9.31 2.02
C PRO A 192 15.75 -10.49 2.98
N ASP A 193 16.99 -10.83 3.34
CA ASP A 193 17.31 -11.90 4.28
C ASP A 193 16.81 -11.58 5.69
N TRP A 194 16.88 -10.32 6.12
CA TRP A 194 16.29 -9.87 7.38
C TRP A 194 14.77 -10.02 7.35
N LEU A 195 14.12 -9.59 6.25
CA LEU A 195 12.66 -9.69 6.11
C LEU A 195 12.17 -11.13 6.17
N LEU A 196 12.86 -12.05 5.47
CA LEU A 196 12.51 -13.46 5.49
C LEU A 196 12.66 -14.06 6.90
N GLU A 197 13.73 -13.72 7.61
CA GLU A 197 13.94 -14.18 8.98
C GLU A 197 12.92 -13.58 9.96
N ALA A 198 12.62 -12.29 9.82
CA ALA A 198 11.58 -11.62 10.62
C ALA A 198 10.22 -12.31 10.42
N MET A 199 9.83 -12.62 9.18
CA MET A 199 8.57 -13.33 8.89
C MET A 199 8.51 -14.71 9.53
N LYS A 200 9.62 -15.47 9.53
CA LYS A 200 9.71 -16.76 10.23
C LYS A 200 9.50 -16.62 11.74
N ARG A 201 10.14 -15.60 12.36
CA ARG A 201 10.01 -15.37 13.81
C ARG A 201 8.63 -14.85 14.19
N ILE A 202 8.03 -13.96 13.39
CA ILE A 202 6.66 -13.49 13.61
C ILE A 202 5.67 -14.64 13.57
N ASN A 203 5.78 -15.54 12.61
CA ASN A 203 4.99 -16.77 12.47
C ASN A 203 3.50 -16.55 12.72
N ARG A 204 2.90 -15.59 12.00
CA ARG A 204 1.47 -15.28 12.06
C ARG A 204 0.86 -15.29 10.65
N PRO A 205 -0.32 -15.93 10.45
CA PRO A 205 -0.92 -16.07 9.11
C PRO A 205 -1.41 -14.75 8.51
N ASN A 206 -1.58 -13.73 9.34
CA ASN A 206 -1.99 -12.38 8.93
C ASN A 206 -0.81 -11.40 8.86
N ALA A 207 0.43 -11.87 9.00
CA ALA A 207 1.63 -11.11 8.66
C ALA A 207 1.97 -11.27 7.18
N GLY A 208 2.64 -10.26 6.58
CA GLY A 208 3.07 -10.27 5.18
C GLY A 208 4.16 -9.26 4.86
N LEU A 209 4.62 -9.28 3.63
CA LEU A 209 5.55 -8.33 3.03
C LEU A 209 4.89 -7.57 1.89
#